data_0ad72f8502e2e6639a8992408505f7b0
#
_entry.id   0ad72f8502e2e6639a8992408505f7b0
#
_cell.length_a   1.000
_cell.length_b   1.000
_cell.length_c   1.000
_cell.angle_alpha   90.00
_cell.angle_beta   90.00
_cell.angle_gamma   90.00
#
_symmetry.space_group_name_H-M   'P 1'
#
loop_
_entity.id
_entity.type
_entity.pdbx_description
1 polymer ?
#
loop_
_entity_poly.entity_id
_entity_poly.type
_entity_poly.pdbx_seq_one_letter_code
_entity_poly.pdbx_strand_id
1 'polypeptide(L)'
;MKFVGAHVSAAGGIELAPARAAELGANAFALFTKNQRQWASPPLTDERIRAFRAACDEHGFRPEQILPHDSYLINLGHPDDEALARSRAAFIDEMQRCEQLGLCYLNFHPGSHLQQIAEEESLARVSASINHALAVTEGVTAVIENTAGQGSNLGWSFEQLAAIIDGVTDRSRVGVCIDTCHAFAAGYDLRTAEGCERVFAEFERVVGFRYLCGMHLNGAKSQ
;
A
#
# COMPACT_ATOMS: atom_id res chain seq x y z
N MET A 1 -1.59 22.16 -2.96
CA MET A 1 -0.28 21.93 -2.29
C MET A 1 0.07 20.47 -2.49
N LYS A 2 1.31 20.12 -2.79
CA LYS A 2 1.76 18.73 -2.86
C LYS A 2 2.03 18.20 -1.46
N PHE A 3 1.67 16.94 -1.20
CA PHE A 3 1.97 16.25 0.04
C PHE A 3 3.32 15.54 -0.11
N VAL A 4 4.27 15.86 0.75
CA VAL A 4 5.64 15.32 0.72
C VAL A 4 6.07 14.98 2.14
N GLY A 5 6.67 13.82 2.32
CA GLY A 5 7.13 13.37 3.62
C GLY A 5 8.01 12.14 3.56
N ALA A 6 8.10 11.43 4.65
CA ALA A 6 8.93 10.26 4.81
C ALA A 6 8.16 9.09 5.44
N HIS A 7 8.71 7.89 5.30
CA HIS A 7 8.29 6.75 6.10
C HIS A 7 8.90 6.90 7.49
N VAL A 8 8.05 7.18 8.49
CA VAL A 8 8.50 7.44 9.86
C VAL A 8 8.32 6.21 10.75
N SER A 9 9.15 6.12 11.79
CA SER A 9 9.10 5.01 12.73
C SER A 9 7.90 5.14 13.68
N ALA A 10 7.19 4.04 13.91
CA ALA A 10 6.20 3.88 14.99
C ALA A 10 6.79 3.22 16.26
N ALA A 11 8.12 3.08 16.37
CA ALA A 11 8.77 2.50 17.54
C ALA A 11 8.49 3.31 18.80
N GLY A 12 8.13 2.63 19.87
CA GLY A 12 7.72 3.24 21.16
C GLY A 12 6.23 3.54 21.25
N GLY A 13 5.53 3.69 20.12
CA GLY A 13 4.10 3.93 20.03
C GLY A 13 3.73 4.59 18.72
N ILE A 14 2.60 4.18 18.15
CA ILE A 14 2.12 4.71 16.88
C ILE A 14 1.80 6.22 16.97
N GLU A 15 1.40 6.67 18.14
CA GLU A 15 1.12 8.07 18.47
C GLU A 15 2.32 9.01 18.34
N LEU A 16 3.54 8.46 18.27
CA LEU A 16 4.76 9.24 18.08
C LEU A 16 5.08 9.53 16.61
N ALA A 17 4.40 8.84 15.68
CA ALA A 17 4.67 8.99 14.24
C ALA A 17 4.35 10.40 13.70
N PRO A 18 3.21 11.05 14.04
CA PRO A 18 2.91 12.39 13.56
C PRO A 18 3.96 13.45 14.00
N ALA A 19 4.41 13.41 15.26
CA ALA A 19 5.45 14.32 15.75
C ALA A 19 6.77 14.13 15.00
N ARG A 20 7.19 12.87 14.74
CA ARG A 20 8.39 12.56 13.96
C ARG A 20 8.31 13.08 12.52
N ALA A 21 7.14 13.00 11.91
CA ALA A 21 6.93 13.57 10.58
C ALA A 21 7.03 15.10 10.60
N ALA A 22 6.42 15.73 11.60
CA ALA A 22 6.48 17.19 11.78
C ALA A 22 7.91 17.69 12.04
N GLU A 23 8.72 16.98 12.83
CA GLU A 23 10.14 17.28 13.07
C GLU A 23 10.97 17.31 11.78
N LEU A 24 10.59 16.51 10.77
CA LEU A 24 11.21 16.51 9.44
C LEU A 24 10.72 17.66 8.54
N GLY A 25 9.77 18.47 9.00
CA GLY A 25 9.11 19.47 8.17
C GLY A 25 8.18 18.87 7.10
N ALA A 26 7.78 17.60 7.28
CA ALA A 26 6.91 16.91 6.36
C ALA A 26 5.46 17.38 6.48
N ASN A 27 4.72 17.35 5.37
CA ASN A 27 3.28 17.59 5.36
C ASN A 27 2.49 16.34 4.93
N ALA A 28 3.14 15.19 4.88
CA ALA A 28 2.60 13.86 4.69
C ALA A 28 3.56 12.84 5.31
N PHE A 29 3.11 11.63 5.57
CA PHE A 29 4.01 10.55 5.99
C PHE A 29 3.45 9.16 5.72
N ALA A 30 4.35 8.17 5.72
CA ALA A 30 4.02 6.76 5.75
C ALA A 30 4.48 6.15 7.08
N LEU A 31 3.86 5.05 7.48
CA LEU A 31 4.22 4.29 8.68
C LEU A 31 3.77 2.83 8.55
N PHE A 32 4.27 1.97 9.42
CA PHE A 32 3.67 0.66 9.67
C PHE A 32 2.73 0.74 10.88
N THR A 33 1.52 0.19 10.77
CA THR A 33 0.55 0.18 11.88
C THR A 33 0.90 -0.85 12.96
N LYS A 34 1.78 -1.81 12.62
CA LYS A 34 2.37 -2.81 13.50
C LYS A 34 3.78 -3.20 13.01
N ASN A 35 4.44 -4.13 13.70
CA ASN A 35 5.74 -4.64 13.24
C ASN A 35 5.58 -5.39 11.92
N GLN A 36 6.20 -4.88 10.86
CA GLN A 36 6.13 -5.38 9.49
C GLN A 36 6.74 -6.77 9.27
N ARG A 37 7.39 -7.34 10.29
CA ARG A 37 8.02 -8.67 10.27
C ARG A 37 7.31 -9.69 11.17
N GLN A 38 6.10 -9.36 11.64
CA GLN A 38 5.31 -10.22 12.52
C GLN A 38 3.89 -10.37 11.97
N TRP A 39 3.38 -11.59 12.03
CA TRP A 39 2.02 -11.91 11.60
C TRP A 39 0.95 -11.30 12.51
N ALA A 40 1.19 -11.33 13.80
CA ALA A 40 0.26 -10.84 14.82
C ALA A 40 0.90 -9.73 15.66
N SER A 41 0.07 -8.82 16.11
CA SER A 41 0.43 -7.75 17.05
C SER A 41 -0.72 -7.58 18.03
N PRO A 42 -0.46 -7.13 19.26
CA PRO A 42 -1.55 -6.78 20.18
C PRO A 42 -2.52 -5.79 19.53
N PRO A 43 -3.81 -5.85 19.86
CA PRO A 43 -4.79 -4.85 19.44
C PRO A 43 -4.34 -3.43 19.84
N LEU A 44 -4.74 -2.45 19.06
CA LEU A 44 -4.59 -1.05 19.44
C LEU A 44 -5.50 -0.78 20.65
N THR A 45 -4.95 -0.13 21.67
CA THR A 45 -5.77 0.32 22.81
C THR A 45 -6.47 1.63 22.45
N ASP A 46 -7.64 1.87 23.04
CA ASP A 46 -8.38 3.12 22.87
C ASP A 46 -7.55 4.35 23.25
N GLU A 47 -6.65 4.20 24.21
CA GLU A 47 -5.71 5.26 24.59
C GLU A 47 -4.76 5.61 23.44
N ARG A 48 -4.13 4.60 22.81
CA ARG A 48 -3.22 4.80 21.68
C ARG A 48 -3.94 5.36 20.45
N ILE A 49 -5.16 4.89 20.18
CA ILE A 49 -5.99 5.41 19.09
C ILE A 49 -6.26 6.91 19.30
N ARG A 50 -6.72 7.29 20.50
CA ARG A 50 -6.98 8.70 20.83
C ARG A 50 -5.71 9.54 20.77
N ALA A 51 -4.59 9.03 21.30
CA ALA A 51 -3.32 9.73 21.28
C ALA A 51 -2.78 9.95 19.84
N PHE A 52 -2.90 8.94 18.98
CA PHE A 52 -2.51 9.08 17.57
C PHE A 52 -3.35 10.16 16.86
N ARG A 53 -4.68 10.10 17.00
CA ARG A 53 -5.57 11.09 16.39
C ARG A 53 -5.30 12.50 16.90
N ALA A 54 -5.11 12.66 18.23
CA ALA A 54 -4.75 13.95 18.82
C ALA A 54 -3.41 14.49 18.31
N ALA A 55 -2.40 13.63 18.15
CA ALA A 55 -1.12 14.02 17.57
C ALA A 55 -1.23 14.42 16.09
N CYS A 56 -2.08 13.73 15.30
CA CYS A 56 -2.38 14.14 13.92
C CYS A 56 -3.02 15.54 13.88
N ASP A 57 -4.01 15.80 14.74
CA ASP A 57 -4.68 17.11 14.84
C ASP A 57 -3.70 18.20 15.28
N GLU A 58 -2.87 17.94 16.29
CA GLU A 58 -1.85 18.88 16.82
C GLU A 58 -0.85 19.31 15.74
N HIS A 59 -0.41 18.37 14.91
CA HIS A 59 0.57 18.63 13.85
C HIS A 59 -0.05 18.92 12.48
N GLY A 60 -1.39 18.98 12.39
CA GLY A 60 -2.13 19.35 11.19
C GLY A 60 -2.14 18.30 10.08
N PHE A 61 -1.96 17.01 10.40
CA PHE A 61 -2.07 15.91 9.45
C PHE A 61 -3.51 15.44 9.32
N ARG A 62 -3.99 15.39 8.08
CA ARG A 62 -5.29 14.79 7.74
C ARG A 62 -5.11 13.37 7.21
N PRO A 63 -6.16 12.52 7.25
CA PRO A 63 -6.09 11.12 6.79
C PRO A 63 -5.51 10.95 5.38
N GLU A 64 -5.81 11.87 4.45
CA GLU A 64 -5.34 11.81 3.06
C GLU A 64 -3.85 12.10 2.89
N GLN A 65 -3.18 12.55 3.95
CA GLN A 65 -1.75 12.84 3.98
C GLN A 65 -0.92 11.68 4.58
N ILE A 66 -1.59 10.60 4.97
CA ILE A 66 -0.96 9.48 5.66
C ILE A 66 -1.18 8.21 4.84
N LEU A 67 -0.09 7.56 4.43
CA LEU A 67 -0.11 6.34 3.62
C LEU A 67 0.54 5.17 4.41
N PRO A 68 -0.23 4.48 5.27
CA PRO A 68 0.29 3.32 5.98
C PRO A 68 0.67 2.19 5.03
N HIS A 69 1.68 1.42 5.39
CA HIS A 69 2.08 0.22 4.67
C HIS A 69 1.80 -1.04 5.50
N ASP A 70 1.38 -2.12 4.86
CA ASP A 70 1.15 -3.40 5.49
C ASP A 70 2.45 -4.18 5.78
N SER A 71 2.31 -5.35 6.40
CA SER A 71 3.42 -6.27 6.66
C SER A 71 3.93 -6.92 5.37
N TYR A 72 5.26 -6.94 5.17
CA TYR A 72 5.93 -7.64 4.07
C TYR A 72 5.71 -9.17 4.03
N LEU A 73 5.11 -9.74 5.08
CA LEU A 73 4.77 -11.17 5.14
C LEU A 73 3.51 -11.53 4.36
N ILE A 74 2.67 -10.53 4.06
CA ILE A 74 1.38 -10.71 3.42
C ILE A 74 1.58 -11.00 1.93
N ASN A 75 0.96 -12.10 1.45
CA ASN A 75 0.90 -12.47 0.05
C ASN A 75 -0.56 -12.78 -0.31
N LEU A 76 -1.25 -11.81 -0.90
CA LEU A 76 -2.69 -11.92 -1.23
C LEU A 76 -2.96 -12.77 -2.48
N GLY A 77 -1.90 -13.11 -3.24
CA GLY A 77 -1.94 -14.02 -4.40
C GLY A 77 -1.37 -15.41 -4.11
N HIS A 78 -1.16 -15.79 -2.84
CA HIS A 78 -0.48 -17.04 -2.46
C HIS A 78 -1.14 -18.28 -3.07
N PRO A 79 -0.36 -19.23 -3.66
CA PRO A 79 -0.89 -20.45 -4.28
C PRO A 79 -1.47 -21.44 -3.27
N ASP A 80 -0.90 -21.54 -2.08
CA ASP A 80 -1.40 -22.40 -1.00
C ASP A 80 -2.55 -21.71 -0.25
N ASP A 81 -3.67 -22.42 -0.09
CA ASP A 81 -4.90 -21.85 0.45
C ASP A 81 -4.80 -21.54 1.96
N GLU A 82 -4.03 -22.29 2.74
CA GLU A 82 -3.83 -22.05 4.17
C GLU A 82 -2.98 -20.77 4.39
N ALA A 83 -1.89 -20.64 3.62
CA ALA A 83 -1.05 -19.45 3.65
C ALA A 83 -1.79 -18.21 3.11
N LEU A 84 -2.66 -18.38 2.10
CA LEU A 84 -3.53 -17.33 1.60
C LEU A 84 -4.54 -16.88 2.67
N ALA A 85 -5.17 -17.83 3.36
CA ALA A 85 -6.10 -17.51 4.46
C ALA A 85 -5.42 -16.73 5.58
N ARG A 86 -4.19 -17.11 5.95
CA ARG A 86 -3.38 -16.36 6.92
C ARG A 86 -3.04 -14.96 6.44
N SER A 87 -2.67 -14.80 5.17
CA SER A 87 -2.37 -13.49 4.57
C SER A 87 -3.61 -12.59 4.56
N ARG A 88 -4.79 -13.14 4.19
CA ARG A 88 -6.07 -12.42 4.23
C ARG A 88 -6.43 -11.95 5.64
N ALA A 89 -6.29 -12.82 6.64
CA ALA A 89 -6.56 -12.46 8.02
C ALA A 89 -5.63 -11.33 8.51
N ALA A 90 -4.34 -11.39 8.15
CA ALA A 90 -3.37 -10.35 8.48
C ALA A 90 -3.66 -9.02 7.76
N PHE A 91 -4.08 -9.07 6.49
CA PHE A 91 -4.45 -7.88 5.71
C PHE A 91 -5.71 -7.22 6.26
N ILE A 92 -6.72 -8.01 6.66
CA ILE A 92 -7.93 -7.49 7.32
C ILE A 92 -7.58 -6.81 8.65
N ASP A 93 -6.71 -7.40 9.48
CA ASP A 93 -6.22 -6.76 10.72
C ASP A 93 -5.56 -5.41 10.43
N GLU A 94 -4.74 -5.30 9.37
CA GLU A 94 -4.12 -4.03 8.97
C GLU A 94 -5.16 -2.99 8.50
N MET A 95 -6.16 -3.40 7.70
CA MET A 95 -7.27 -2.53 7.28
C MET A 95 -8.07 -2.01 8.48
N GLN A 96 -8.41 -2.90 9.43
CA GLN A 96 -9.13 -2.54 10.67
C GLN A 96 -8.31 -1.62 11.58
N ARG A 97 -6.98 -1.77 11.63
CA ARG A 97 -6.09 -0.83 12.33
C ARG A 97 -6.14 0.55 11.71
N CYS A 98 -6.10 0.65 10.38
CA CYS A 98 -6.25 1.92 9.67
C CYS A 98 -7.61 2.56 9.97
N GLU A 99 -8.70 1.80 9.93
CA GLU A 99 -10.05 2.25 10.28
C GLU A 99 -10.13 2.78 11.72
N GLN A 100 -9.58 2.03 12.70
CA GLN A 100 -9.51 2.46 14.11
C GLN A 100 -8.72 3.75 14.30
N LEU A 101 -7.64 3.94 13.56
CA LEU A 101 -6.82 5.15 13.59
C LEU A 101 -7.44 6.34 12.84
N GLY A 102 -8.52 6.11 12.08
CA GLY A 102 -9.16 7.12 11.25
C GLY A 102 -8.40 7.43 9.96
N LEU A 103 -7.59 6.48 9.48
CA LEU A 103 -6.84 6.57 8.23
C LEU A 103 -7.69 6.08 7.06
N CYS A 104 -7.46 6.63 5.87
CA CYS A 104 -8.26 6.31 4.68
C CYS A 104 -7.54 5.43 3.65
N TYR A 105 -6.27 5.07 3.87
CA TYR A 105 -5.45 4.26 2.98
C TYR A 105 -4.77 3.11 3.72
N LEU A 106 -4.51 2.02 3.00
CA LEU A 106 -3.52 1.00 3.36
C LEU A 106 -2.77 0.59 2.10
N ASN A 107 -1.48 0.90 2.02
CA ASN A 107 -0.59 0.52 0.94
C ASN A 107 -0.05 -0.90 1.16
N PHE A 108 0.04 -1.71 0.10
CA PHE A 108 0.50 -3.08 0.18
C PHE A 108 1.08 -3.59 -1.14
N HIS A 109 1.99 -4.55 -1.08
CA HIS A 109 2.43 -5.31 -2.24
C HIS A 109 1.43 -6.44 -2.56
N PRO A 110 1.06 -6.68 -3.83
CA PRO A 110 0.06 -7.70 -4.18
C PRO A 110 0.44 -9.11 -3.75
N GLY A 111 1.73 -9.41 -3.72
CA GLY A 111 2.26 -10.72 -3.40
C GLY A 111 2.92 -11.41 -4.60
N SER A 112 2.88 -12.75 -4.63
CA SER A 112 3.67 -13.56 -5.55
C SER A 112 2.99 -14.89 -5.82
N HIS A 113 3.05 -15.37 -7.08
CA HIS A 113 2.55 -16.69 -7.48
C HIS A 113 3.51 -17.84 -7.16
N LEU A 114 4.72 -17.53 -6.64
CA LEU A 114 5.76 -18.48 -6.21
C LEU A 114 6.13 -19.52 -7.29
N GLN A 115 5.80 -19.28 -8.56
CA GLN A 115 5.95 -20.21 -9.69
C GLN A 115 5.18 -21.53 -9.50
N GLN A 116 4.11 -21.53 -8.69
CA GLN A 116 3.32 -22.73 -8.37
C GLN A 116 1.94 -22.71 -9.03
N ILE A 117 1.43 -21.55 -9.40
CA ILE A 117 0.19 -21.34 -10.15
C ILE A 117 0.43 -20.35 -11.29
N ALA A 118 -0.51 -20.26 -12.22
CA ALA A 118 -0.47 -19.27 -13.28
C ALA A 118 -0.57 -17.84 -12.70
N GLU A 119 0.06 -16.90 -13.39
CA GLU A 119 0.06 -15.48 -12.99
C GLU A 119 -1.38 -14.93 -12.91
N GLU A 120 -2.21 -15.23 -13.92
CA GLU A 120 -3.60 -14.77 -13.99
C GLU A 120 -4.44 -15.32 -12.82
N GLU A 121 -4.20 -16.57 -12.41
CA GLU A 121 -4.85 -17.15 -11.24
C GLU A 121 -4.44 -16.43 -9.96
N SER A 122 -3.15 -16.11 -9.83
CA SER A 122 -2.64 -15.40 -8.67
C SER A 122 -3.18 -13.96 -8.60
N LEU A 123 -3.26 -13.23 -9.74
CA LEU A 123 -3.90 -11.92 -9.82
C LEU A 123 -5.38 -11.96 -9.40
N ALA A 124 -6.11 -13.00 -9.84
CA ALA A 124 -7.50 -13.20 -9.42
C ALA A 124 -7.62 -13.48 -7.91
N ARG A 125 -6.68 -14.21 -7.31
CA ARG A 125 -6.60 -14.42 -5.84
C ARG A 125 -6.35 -13.11 -5.09
N VAL A 126 -5.52 -12.20 -5.62
CA VAL A 126 -5.31 -10.85 -5.05
C VAL A 126 -6.62 -10.08 -5.05
N SER A 127 -7.31 -9.99 -6.19
CA SER A 127 -8.60 -9.30 -6.29
C SER A 127 -9.65 -9.88 -5.33
N ALA A 128 -9.74 -11.21 -5.24
CA ALA A 128 -10.64 -11.88 -4.31
C ALA A 128 -10.29 -11.59 -2.84
N SER A 129 -9.01 -11.46 -2.52
CA SER A 129 -8.52 -11.13 -1.18
C SER A 129 -8.87 -9.68 -0.80
N ILE A 130 -8.71 -8.75 -1.76
CA ILE A 130 -9.15 -7.35 -1.59
C ILE A 130 -10.67 -7.31 -1.35
N ASN A 131 -11.47 -7.97 -2.21
CA ASN A 131 -12.92 -8.03 -2.05
C ASN A 131 -13.33 -8.56 -0.68
N HIS A 132 -12.65 -9.60 -0.19
CA HIS A 132 -12.92 -10.16 1.13
C HIS A 132 -12.63 -9.15 2.25
N ALA A 133 -11.54 -8.41 2.17
CA ALA A 133 -11.20 -7.38 3.16
C ALA A 133 -12.18 -6.19 3.12
N LEU A 134 -12.52 -5.72 1.91
CA LEU A 134 -13.46 -4.60 1.73
C LEU A 134 -14.87 -4.91 2.22
N ALA A 135 -15.28 -6.21 2.18
CA ALA A 135 -16.58 -6.64 2.67
C ALA A 135 -16.73 -6.58 4.20
N VAL A 136 -15.61 -6.55 4.95
CA VAL A 136 -15.59 -6.60 6.43
C VAL A 136 -14.91 -5.38 7.06
N THR A 137 -14.61 -4.36 6.26
CA THR A 137 -14.00 -3.09 6.71
C THR A 137 -14.70 -1.91 6.04
N GLU A 138 -14.58 -0.71 6.61
CA GLU A 138 -15.19 0.51 6.10
C GLU A 138 -14.16 1.66 6.00
N GLY A 139 -14.39 2.60 5.10
CA GLY A 139 -13.66 3.89 5.03
C GLY A 139 -12.19 3.82 4.61
N VAL A 140 -11.60 2.63 4.46
CA VAL A 140 -10.19 2.46 4.07
C VAL A 140 -10.10 1.95 2.64
N THR A 141 -9.25 2.58 1.83
CA THR A 141 -8.93 2.19 0.46
C THR A 141 -7.71 1.26 0.46
N ALA A 142 -7.82 0.12 -0.20
CA ALA A 142 -6.72 -0.80 -0.46
C ALA A 142 -5.85 -0.23 -1.60
N VAL A 143 -4.63 0.22 -1.29
CA VAL A 143 -3.72 0.87 -2.24
C VAL A 143 -2.65 -0.12 -2.68
N ILE A 144 -2.74 -0.56 -3.93
CA ILE A 144 -1.83 -1.56 -4.51
C ILE A 144 -0.54 -0.85 -4.92
N GLU A 145 0.59 -1.25 -4.34
CA GLU A 145 1.89 -0.76 -4.78
C GLU A 145 2.41 -1.59 -5.95
N ASN A 146 2.93 -0.91 -6.99
CA ASN A 146 3.66 -1.61 -8.03
C ASN A 146 4.95 -2.21 -7.47
N THR A 147 5.37 -3.35 -8.01
CA THR A 147 6.60 -4.06 -7.64
C THR A 147 7.62 -4.03 -8.75
N ALA A 148 8.84 -4.50 -8.49
CA ALA A 148 9.90 -4.56 -9.48
C ALA A 148 9.87 -5.86 -10.33
N GLY A 149 8.93 -6.77 -10.07
CA GLY A 149 8.77 -8.01 -10.85
C GLY A 149 9.85 -9.07 -10.61
N GLN A 150 10.63 -8.96 -9.52
CA GLN A 150 11.65 -9.97 -9.24
C GLN A 150 11.01 -11.34 -8.96
N GLY A 151 11.56 -12.37 -9.57
CA GLY A 151 11.17 -13.75 -9.35
C GLY A 151 9.74 -14.04 -9.83
N SER A 152 8.76 -13.90 -8.95
CA SER A 152 7.34 -14.18 -9.20
C SER A 152 6.42 -13.15 -8.56
N ASN A 153 6.95 -11.96 -8.23
CA ASN A 153 6.18 -10.88 -7.65
C ASN A 153 5.19 -10.30 -8.67
N LEU A 154 3.97 -10.04 -8.19
CA LEU A 154 2.87 -9.49 -8.98
C LEU A 154 2.84 -7.95 -8.89
N GLY A 155 2.13 -7.31 -9.83
CA GLY A 155 1.92 -5.86 -9.83
C GLY A 155 3.10 -5.09 -10.40
N TRP A 156 4.01 -5.74 -11.13
CA TRP A 156 5.14 -5.07 -11.75
C TRP A 156 4.80 -4.30 -13.03
N SER A 157 3.75 -4.70 -13.75
CA SER A 157 3.25 -3.97 -14.92
C SER A 157 1.93 -3.27 -14.63
N PHE A 158 1.65 -2.22 -15.38
CA PHE A 158 0.39 -1.50 -15.25
C PHE A 158 -0.82 -2.36 -15.65
N GLU A 159 -0.63 -3.31 -16.58
CA GLU A 159 -1.66 -4.28 -16.96
C GLU A 159 -2.03 -5.19 -15.80
N GLN A 160 -1.05 -5.63 -14.99
CA GLN A 160 -1.33 -6.44 -13.79
C GLN A 160 -2.10 -5.63 -12.74
N LEU A 161 -1.72 -4.35 -12.52
CA LEU A 161 -2.47 -3.46 -11.62
C LEU A 161 -3.92 -3.27 -12.10
N ALA A 162 -4.10 -3.03 -13.40
CA ALA A 162 -5.42 -2.90 -14.00
C ALA A 162 -6.24 -4.20 -13.87
N ALA A 163 -5.63 -5.37 -14.10
CA ALA A 163 -6.28 -6.66 -13.95
C ALA A 163 -6.75 -6.92 -12.49
N ILE A 164 -5.94 -6.56 -11.50
CA ILE A 164 -6.34 -6.64 -10.09
C ILE A 164 -7.53 -5.72 -9.82
N ILE A 165 -7.46 -4.44 -10.26
CA ILE A 165 -8.55 -3.46 -10.07
C ILE A 165 -9.84 -3.93 -10.75
N ASP A 166 -9.74 -4.51 -11.95
CA ASP A 166 -10.89 -5.02 -12.69
C ASP A 166 -11.62 -6.16 -11.97
N GLY A 167 -10.90 -6.95 -11.20
CA GLY A 167 -11.46 -8.00 -10.34
C GLY A 167 -12.03 -7.51 -9.01
N VAL A 168 -11.85 -6.21 -8.65
CA VAL A 168 -12.40 -5.64 -7.42
C VAL A 168 -13.83 -5.15 -7.64
N THR A 169 -14.75 -5.58 -6.77
CA THR A 169 -16.18 -5.25 -6.85
C THR A 169 -16.45 -3.79 -6.51
N ASP A 170 -15.91 -3.31 -5.38
CA ASP A 170 -16.01 -1.91 -4.98
C ASP A 170 -14.75 -1.14 -5.40
N ARG A 171 -14.75 -0.68 -6.64
CA ARG A 171 -13.63 0.07 -7.23
C ARG A 171 -13.45 1.47 -6.65
N SER A 172 -14.37 1.96 -5.83
CA SER A 172 -14.22 3.22 -5.12
C SER A 172 -13.26 3.12 -3.93
N ARG A 173 -13.00 1.87 -3.47
CA ARG A 173 -12.12 1.57 -2.34
C ARG A 173 -10.86 0.79 -2.75
N VAL A 174 -10.42 0.95 -4.00
CA VAL A 174 -9.12 0.46 -4.46
C VAL A 174 -8.35 1.59 -5.13
N GLY A 175 -7.03 1.61 -4.92
CA GLY A 175 -6.14 2.60 -5.51
C GLY A 175 -4.77 2.01 -5.82
N VAL A 176 -3.85 2.85 -6.28
CA VAL A 176 -2.48 2.50 -6.65
C VAL A 176 -1.49 3.44 -5.98
N CYS A 177 -0.38 2.92 -5.53
CA CYS A 177 0.84 3.65 -5.20
C CYS A 177 1.91 3.32 -6.24
N ILE A 178 2.57 4.32 -6.81
CA ILE A 178 3.73 4.12 -7.70
C ILE A 178 5.01 4.29 -6.88
N ASP A 179 5.76 3.20 -6.71
CA ASP A 179 7.16 3.27 -6.25
C ASP A 179 8.08 3.44 -7.46
N THR A 180 8.85 4.53 -7.49
CA THR A 180 9.72 4.89 -8.61
C THR A 180 10.91 3.95 -8.77
N CYS A 181 11.43 3.36 -7.67
CA CYS A 181 12.47 2.35 -7.71
C CYS A 181 11.94 1.05 -8.34
N HIS A 182 10.76 0.61 -7.91
CA HIS A 182 10.11 -0.58 -8.45
C HIS A 182 9.76 -0.41 -9.94
N ALA A 183 9.17 0.73 -10.29
CA ALA A 183 8.84 1.03 -11.69
C ALA A 183 10.09 1.02 -12.57
N PHE A 184 11.18 1.66 -12.13
CA PHE A 184 12.43 1.66 -12.86
C PHE A 184 13.02 0.26 -13.03
N ALA A 185 13.02 -0.55 -11.96
CA ALA A 185 13.50 -1.93 -12.01
C ALA A 185 12.62 -2.83 -12.90
N ALA A 186 11.32 -2.53 -13.00
CA ALA A 186 10.39 -3.19 -13.93
C ALA A 186 10.52 -2.73 -15.40
N GLY A 187 11.41 -1.76 -15.69
CA GLY A 187 11.68 -1.31 -17.04
C GLY A 187 11.04 0.02 -17.46
N TYR A 188 10.28 0.67 -16.55
CA TYR A 188 9.71 2.01 -16.80
C TYR A 188 10.78 3.09 -16.62
N ASP A 189 11.21 3.71 -17.73
CA ASP A 189 12.30 4.69 -17.70
C ASP A 189 11.85 6.05 -17.16
N LEU A 190 12.21 6.33 -15.91
CA LEU A 190 11.89 7.58 -15.19
C LEU A 190 13.10 8.56 -15.11
N ARG A 191 14.18 8.35 -15.89
CA ARG A 191 15.42 9.14 -15.78
C ARG A 191 15.36 10.50 -16.45
N THR A 192 14.44 10.70 -17.40
CA THR A 192 14.29 11.95 -18.14
C THR A 192 12.84 12.46 -18.06
N ALA A 193 12.64 13.74 -18.35
CA ALA A 193 11.29 14.32 -18.39
C ALA A 193 10.42 13.61 -19.41
N GLU A 194 10.96 13.34 -20.61
CA GLU A 194 10.24 12.65 -21.69
C GLU A 194 9.95 11.18 -21.30
N GLY A 195 10.85 10.53 -20.56
CA GLY A 195 10.65 9.19 -19.99
C GLY A 195 9.47 9.20 -19.01
N CYS A 196 9.49 10.12 -18.06
CA CYS A 196 8.39 10.30 -17.11
C CYS A 196 7.05 10.57 -17.83
N GLU A 197 7.02 11.47 -18.81
CA GLU A 197 5.80 11.76 -19.58
C GLU A 197 5.24 10.50 -20.25
N ARG A 198 6.09 9.67 -20.88
CA ARG A 198 5.65 8.41 -21.50
C ARG A 198 5.11 7.43 -20.47
N VAL A 199 5.81 7.22 -19.36
CA VAL A 199 5.42 6.29 -18.31
C VAL A 199 4.08 6.71 -17.69
N PHE A 200 3.92 7.99 -17.35
CA PHE A 200 2.67 8.47 -16.77
C PHE A 200 1.52 8.53 -17.78
N ALA A 201 1.80 8.77 -19.07
CA ALA A 201 0.77 8.65 -20.11
C ALA A 201 0.31 7.19 -20.28
N GLU A 202 1.22 6.22 -20.18
CA GLU A 202 0.88 4.80 -20.18
C GLU A 202 0.08 4.41 -18.93
N PHE A 203 0.48 4.87 -17.75
CA PHE A 203 -0.28 4.66 -16.51
C PHE A 203 -1.72 5.21 -16.64
N GLU A 204 -1.89 6.43 -17.16
CA GLU A 204 -3.22 6.99 -17.37
C GLU A 204 -4.06 6.17 -18.34
N ARG A 205 -3.46 5.68 -19.42
CA ARG A 205 -4.13 4.86 -20.42
C ARG A 205 -4.56 3.49 -19.90
N VAL A 206 -3.71 2.84 -19.08
CA VAL A 206 -3.90 1.44 -18.65
C VAL A 206 -4.66 1.37 -17.31
N VAL A 207 -4.27 2.18 -16.34
CA VAL A 207 -4.82 2.18 -14.97
C VAL A 207 -5.76 3.36 -14.75
N GLY A 208 -5.29 4.56 -15.07
CA GLY A 208 -5.98 5.83 -14.86
C GLY A 208 -5.56 6.54 -13.57
N PHE A 209 -5.28 7.86 -13.69
CA PHE A 209 -4.88 8.69 -12.54
C PHE A 209 -5.94 8.77 -11.43
N ARG A 210 -7.19 8.46 -11.73
CA ARG A 210 -8.25 8.36 -10.71
C ARG A 210 -7.96 7.35 -9.60
N TYR A 211 -7.10 6.37 -9.89
CA TYR A 211 -6.67 5.35 -8.93
C TYR A 211 -5.36 5.69 -8.22
N LEU A 212 -4.63 6.74 -8.66
CA LEU A 212 -3.35 7.11 -8.05
C LEU A 212 -3.57 7.78 -6.69
N CYS A 213 -3.29 7.06 -5.60
CA CYS A 213 -3.43 7.54 -4.23
C CYS A 213 -2.11 8.06 -3.63
N GLY A 214 -0.97 7.60 -4.12
CA GLY A 214 0.32 8.00 -3.58
C GLY A 214 1.49 7.59 -4.45
N MET A 215 2.68 8.04 -4.06
CA MET A 215 3.95 7.66 -4.69
C MET A 215 5.03 7.48 -3.62
N HIS A 216 5.83 6.43 -3.75
CA HIS A 216 7.11 6.29 -3.07
C HIS A 216 8.22 6.76 -4.00
N LEU A 217 8.89 7.87 -3.63
CA LEU A 217 9.99 8.44 -4.40
C LEU A 217 11.32 7.84 -3.91
N ASN A 218 11.66 6.68 -4.44
CA ASN A 218 12.86 5.94 -4.10
C ASN A 218 13.85 5.94 -5.27
N GLY A 219 15.16 5.98 -4.97
CA GLY A 219 16.21 5.82 -5.97
C GLY A 219 16.55 4.35 -6.19
N ALA A 220 16.74 3.93 -7.46
CA ALA A 220 17.24 2.62 -7.82
C ALA A 220 18.77 2.67 -8.04
N LYS A 221 19.48 1.61 -7.62
CA LYS A 221 20.93 1.48 -7.89
C LYS A 221 21.21 0.88 -9.27
N SER A 222 20.28 0.09 -9.80
CA SER A 222 20.35 -0.59 -11.11
C SER A 222 18.92 -0.96 -11.57
N GLN A 223 18.81 -1.26 -12.87
CA GLN A 223 17.64 -1.98 -13.41
C GLN A 223 17.71 -3.45 -13.07
#